data_bb3439bb2d575bbd3071c963c9ca371a
#
_entry.id   bb3439bb2d575bbd3071c963c9ca371a
#
_cell.length_a   1.000
_cell.length_b   1.000
_cell.length_c   1.000
_cell.angle_alpha   90.00
_cell.angle_beta   90.00
_cell.angle_gamma   90.00
#
_symmetry.space_group_name_H-M   'P 1'
#
loop_
_entity.id
_entity.type
_entity.pdbx_description
1 polymer ?
#
loop_
_entity_poly.entity_id
_entity_poly.type
_entity_poly.pdbx_seq_one_letter_code
_entity_poly.pdbx_strand_id
1 'polypeptide(L)'
;MSAKTIAFFPEAAFGPALNSVGVAQAGEQRGRTAVVRTDEGMSGVDEGYGFSEHVVNMSEPMPPEEMAKYWTDFINGHIPNFDLSAYEQIDNYVKECWEAIVDTAIWAEKELPGVLETVSPDIVVVDR
;
A
#
# COMPACT_ATOMS: atom_id res chain seq x y z
N MET A 1 21.61 10.36 -21.72
CA MET A 1 20.51 9.41 -21.43
C MET A 1 19.66 10.02 -20.33
N SER A 2 18.34 10.01 -20.47
CA SER A 2 17.47 10.42 -19.38
C SER A 2 17.60 9.45 -18.19
N ALA A 3 17.47 9.97 -16.97
CA ALA A 3 17.40 9.13 -15.79
C ALA A 3 16.20 8.17 -15.93
N LYS A 4 16.38 6.92 -15.56
CA LYS A 4 15.27 5.96 -15.53
C LYS A 4 14.40 6.20 -14.31
N THR A 5 13.10 6.14 -14.50
CA THR A 5 12.10 6.29 -13.44
C THR A 5 11.71 4.93 -12.89
N ILE A 6 11.77 4.81 -11.57
CA ILE A 6 11.34 3.62 -10.84
C ILE A 6 10.10 3.99 -10.01
N ALA A 7 9.00 3.31 -10.26
CA ALA A 7 7.79 3.45 -9.44
C ALA A 7 7.75 2.34 -8.38
N PHE A 8 7.62 2.74 -7.13
CA PHE A 8 7.51 1.85 -5.98
C PHE A 8 6.06 1.73 -5.54
N PHE A 9 5.61 0.52 -5.32
CA PHE A 9 4.28 0.17 -4.83
C PHE A 9 4.42 -0.65 -3.54
N PRO A 10 4.75 -0.01 -2.42
CA PRO A 10 4.77 -0.69 -1.14
C PRO A 10 3.36 -1.07 -0.69
N GLU A 11 3.25 -2.10 0.12
CA GLU A 11 2.03 -2.35 0.87
C GLU A 11 1.70 -1.12 1.74
N ALA A 12 0.40 -0.83 1.91
CA ALA A 12 -0.06 0.30 2.69
C ALA A 12 0.10 0.07 4.20
N ALA A 13 1.35 -0.08 4.64
CA ALA A 13 1.75 -0.25 6.03
C ALA A 13 3.11 0.41 6.27
N PHE A 14 3.36 0.82 7.51
CA PHE A 14 4.56 1.59 7.87
C PHE A 14 5.87 0.86 7.59
N GLY A 15 5.93 -0.44 7.90
CA GLY A 15 7.13 -1.26 7.67
C GLY A 15 7.51 -1.34 6.18
N PRO A 16 6.61 -1.79 5.31
CA PRO A 16 6.82 -1.83 3.87
C PRO A 16 7.16 -0.47 3.26
N ALA A 17 6.47 0.62 3.66
CA ALA A 17 6.78 1.96 3.20
C ALA A 17 8.23 2.35 3.53
N LEU A 18 8.67 2.19 4.77
CA LEU A 18 10.05 2.48 5.19
C LEU A 18 11.09 1.58 4.51
N ASN A 19 10.78 0.32 4.24
CA ASN A 19 11.67 -0.57 3.49
C ASN A 19 11.88 -0.05 2.05
N SER A 20 10.82 0.43 1.43
CA SER A 20 10.89 1.01 0.08
C SER A 20 11.75 2.27 0.04
N VAL A 21 11.75 3.10 1.08
CA VAL A 21 12.59 4.29 1.21
C VAL A 21 14.07 3.95 1.03
N GLY A 22 14.57 2.93 1.72
CA GLY A 22 15.99 2.54 1.61
C GLY A 22 16.39 2.13 0.19
N VAL A 23 15.54 1.38 -0.49
CA VAL A 23 15.77 0.95 -1.88
C VAL A 23 15.69 2.14 -2.85
N ALA A 24 14.71 3.02 -2.65
CA ALA A 24 14.52 4.23 -3.45
C ALA A 24 15.74 5.17 -3.35
N GLN A 25 16.24 5.42 -2.12
CA GLN A 25 17.45 6.20 -1.89
C GLN A 25 18.67 5.62 -2.60
N ALA A 26 18.85 4.30 -2.55
CA ALA A 26 19.94 3.63 -3.26
C ALA A 26 19.78 3.75 -4.79
N GLY A 27 18.56 3.83 -5.30
CA GLY A 27 18.26 4.10 -6.69
C GLY A 27 18.65 5.52 -7.10
N GLU A 28 18.25 6.52 -6.31
CA GLU A 28 18.57 7.93 -6.57
C GLU A 28 20.08 8.20 -6.53
N GLN A 29 20.80 7.62 -5.58
CA GLN A 29 22.27 7.68 -5.54
C GLN A 29 22.94 7.13 -6.81
N ARG A 30 22.24 6.33 -7.59
CA ARG A 30 22.66 5.79 -8.88
C ARG A 30 22.07 6.54 -10.08
N GLY A 31 21.54 7.73 -9.86
CA GLY A 31 20.98 8.59 -10.91
C GLY A 31 19.64 8.11 -11.47
N ARG A 32 18.84 7.40 -10.66
CA ARG A 32 17.44 7.06 -10.97
C ARG A 32 16.50 8.08 -10.37
N THR A 33 15.31 8.19 -10.91
CA THR A 33 14.21 8.93 -10.29
C THR A 33 13.29 7.95 -9.58
N ALA A 34 13.06 8.13 -8.30
CA ALA A 34 12.15 7.32 -7.53
C ALA A 34 10.80 8.04 -7.33
N VAL A 35 9.73 7.33 -7.57
CA VAL A 35 8.35 7.79 -7.35
C VAL A 35 7.63 6.73 -6.54
N VAL A 36 6.89 7.14 -5.51
CA VAL A 36 6.21 6.20 -4.62
C VAL A 36 4.70 6.35 -4.78
N ARG A 37 4.03 5.23 -4.97
CA ARG A 37 2.59 5.14 -4.82
C ARG A 37 2.28 4.91 -3.35
N THR A 38 1.39 5.69 -2.79
CA THR A 38 0.99 5.60 -1.38
C THR A 38 -0.53 5.57 -1.24
N ASP A 39 -1.00 5.12 -0.11
CA ASP A 39 -2.40 5.25 0.31
C ASP A 39 -2.60 6.56 1.07
N GLU A 40 -3.83 7.09 1.10
CA GLU A 40 -4.12 8.36 1.78
C GLU A 40 -3.69 8.35 3.25
N GLY A 41 -3.88 7.22 3.94
CA GLY A 41 -3.48 7.06 5.35
C GLY A 41 -1.97 7.10 5.58
N MET A 42 -1.16 6.99 4.52
CA MET A 42 0.31 6.99 4.56
C MET A 42 0.90 8.21 3.84
N SER A 43 0.05 9.11 3.33
CA SER A 43 0.50 10.32 2.62
C SER A 43 1.41 11.18 3.49
N GLY A 44 2.48 11.69 2.89
CA GLY A 44 3.51 12.50 3.55
C GLY A 44 4.66 11.69 4.15
N VAL A 45 4.57 10.36 4.25
CA VAL A 45 5.65 9.53 4.79
C VAL A 45 6.85 9.54 3.85
N ASP A 46 6.65 9.26 2.58
CA ASP A 46 7.71 9.20 1.58
C ASP A 46 8.19 10.60 1.18
N GLU A 47 7.29 11.59 1.17
CA GLU A 47 7.64 13.00 0.97
C GLU A 47 8.61 13.50 2.04
N GLY A 48 8.47 13.03 3.28
CA GLY A 48 9.40 13.33 4.37
C GLY A 48 10.84 12.87 4.10
N TYR A 49 11.03 11.93 3.17
CA TYR A 49 12.32 11.45 2.68
C TYR A 49 12.74 12.06 1.33
N GLY A 50 11.93 12.96 0.79
CA GLY A 50 12.21 13.68 -0.46
C GLY A 50 11.68 13.03 -1.74
N PHE A 51 10.85 11.99 -1.63
CA PHE A 51 10.26 11.31 -2.78
C PHE A 51 8.93 11.94 -3.20
N SER A 52 8.65 11.88 -4.50
CA SER A 52 7.33 12.23 -5.02
C SER A 52 6.34 11.10 -4.71
N GLU A 53 5.22 11.46 -4.11
CA GLU A 53 4.13 10.55 -3.83
C GLU A 53 2.99 10.70 -4.85
N HIS A 54 2.38 9.58 -5.20
CA HIS A 54 1.09 9.51 -5.89
C HIS A 54 0.10 8.73 -5.02
N VAL A 55 -0.91 9.42 -4.52
CA VAL A 55 -1.95 8.79 -3.70
C VAL A 55 -2.88 7.99 -4.60
N VAL A 56 -3.08 6.73 -4.24
CA VAL A 56 -4.05 5.83 -4.86
C VAL A 56 -4.92 5.25 -3.74
N ASN A 57 -6.20 5.54 -3.78
CA ASN A 57 -7.12 5.06 -2.77
C ASN A 57 -7.30 3.54 -2.88
N MET A 58 -7.18 2.86 -1.75
CA MET A 58 -7.33 1.42 -1.62
C MET A 58 -8.71 1.01 -1.08
N SER A 59 -9.53 1.98 -0.75
CA SER A 59 -10.90 1.82 -0.28
C SER A 59 -11.71 3.06 -0.59
N GLU A 60 -13.00 3.02 -0.33
CA GLU A 60 -13.82 4.23 -0.33
C GLU A 60 -13.26 5.24 0.69
N PRO A 61 -13.05 6.50 0.28
CA PRO A 61 -12.55 7.52 1.19
C PRO A 61 -13.46 7.66 2.42
N MET A 62 -12.88 7.62 3.60
CA MET A 62 -13.59 7.79 4.86
C MET A 62 -12.79 8.68 5.82
N PRO A 63 -13.46 9.38 6.77
CA PRO A 63 -12.78 10.17 7.78
C PRO A 63 -11.78 9.34 8.59
N PRO A 64 -10.65 9.93 9.06
CA PRO A 64 -9.64 9.21 9.82
C PRO A 64 -10.16 8.49 11.08
N GLU A 65 -11.14 9.10 11.77
CA GLU A 65 -11.78 8.48 12.92
C GLU A 65 -12.60 7.24 12.56
N GLU A 66 -13.26 7.24 11.41
CA GLU A 66 -14.01 6.07 10.92
C GLU A 66 -13.06 4.96 10.49
N MET A 67 -11.94 5.31 9.85
CA MET A 67 -10.91 4.35 9.48
C MET A 67 -10.30 3.69 10.72
N ALA A 68 -9.97 4.47 11.75
CA ALA A 68 -9.42 3.94 13.00
C ALA A 68 -10.43 3.00 13.70
N LYS A 69 -11.72 3.37 13.70
CA LYS A 69 -12.79 2.53 14.23
C LYS A 69 -12.96 1.24 13.43
N TYR A 70 -12.95 1.31 12.11
CA TYR A 70 -13.07 0.15 11.23
C TYR A 70 -12.00 -0.91 11.55
N TRP A 71 -10.74 -0.52 11.65
CA TRP A 71 -9.66 -1.45 11.98
C TRP A 71 -9.77 -2.02 13.39
N THR A 72 -10.18 -1.20 14.35
CA THR A 72 -10.42 -1.66 15.73
C THR A 72 -11.55 -2.68 15.78
N ASP A 73 -12.66 -2.41 15.14
CA ASP A 73 -13.82 -3.30 15.08
C ASP A 73 -13.48 -4.61 14.33
N PHE A 74 -12.73 -4.51 13.23
CA PHE A 74 -12.25 -5.68 12.47
C PHE A 74 -11.39 -6.60 13.35
N ILE A 75 -10.38 -6.04 14.02
CA ILE A 75 -9.51 -6.82 14.90
C ILE A 75 -10.30 -7.44 16.05
N ASN A 76 -11.12 -6.65 16.74
CA ASN A 76 -11.92 -7.13 17.87
C ASN A 76 -12.92 -8.23 17.46
N GLY A 77 -13.49 -8.11 16.28
CA GLY A 77 -14.40 -9.12 15.73
C GLY A 77 -13.70 -10.46 15.44
N HIS A 78 -12.39 -10.43 15.15
CA HIS A 78 -11.63 -11.65 14.84
C HIS A 78 -10.91 -12.27 16.05
N ILE A 79 -10.78 -11.56 17.19
CA ILE A 79 -10.13 -12.12 18.39
C ILE A 79 -10.68 -13.50 18.76
N PRO A 80 -12.01 -13.74 18.82
CA PRO A 80 -12.54 -15.05 19.16
C PRO A 80 -12.14 -16.17 18.18
N ASN A 81 -11.82 -15.81 16.94
CA ASN A 81 -11.47 -16.78 15.91
C ASN A 81 -10.07 -17.40 16.13
N PHE A 82 -9.20 -16.73 16.91
CA PHE A 82 -7.86 -17.25 17.20
C PHE A 82 -7.86 -18.45 18.16
N ASP A 83 -8.96 -18.68 18.87
CA ASP A 83 -9.14 -19.87 19.72
C ASP A 83 -9.67 -21.09 18.93
N LEU A 84 -10.04 -20.90 17.66
CA LEU A 84 -10.49 -21.96 16.78
C LEU A 84 -9.32 -22.82 16.29
N SER A 85 -9.63 -24.03 15.84
CA SER A 85 -8.63 -24.86 15.15
C SER A 85 -8.11 -24.16 13.89
N ALA A 86 -6.89 -24.49 13.47
CA ALA A 86 -6.27 -23.89 12.27
C ALA A 86 -7.16 -24.04 11.01
N TYR A 87 -7.88 -25.13 10.91
CA TYR A 87 -8.81 -25.39 9.79
C TYR A 87 -10.03 -24.45 9.83
N GLU A 88 -10.62 -24.28 11.01
CA GLU A 88 -11.77 -23.38 11.18
C GLU A 88 -11.38 -21.91 11.01
N GLN A 89 -10.15 -21.53 11.33
CA GLN A 89 -9.64 -20.16 11.10
C GLN A 89 -9.60 -19.80 9.60
N ILE A 90 -9.49 -20.78 8.70
CA ILE A 90 -9.48 -20.50 7.26
C ILE A 90 -10.78 -19.83 6.84
N ASP A 91 -11.91 -20.37 7.23
CA ASP A 91 -13.22 -19.81 6.85
C ASP A 91 -13.63 -18.59 7.67
N ASN A 92 -13.24 -18.53 8.93
CA ASN A 92 -13.72 -17.51 9.87
C ASN A 92 -12.78 -16.30 10.02
N TYR A 93 -11.58 -16.34 9.45
CA TYR A 93 -10.59 -15.27 9.54
C TYR A 93 -9.81 -15.08 8.25
N VAL A 94 -9.11 -16.12 7.78
CA VAL A 94 -8.18 -15.98 6.64
C VAL A 94 -8.92 -15.58 5.37
N LYS A 95 -10.08 -16.14 5.13
CA LYS A 95 -10.91 -15.84 3.97
C LYS A 95 -11.30 -14.36 3.93
N GLU A 96 -11.81 -13.81 5.05
CA GLU A 96 -12.21 -12.41 5.12
C GLU A 96 -11.02 -11.46 4.92
N CYS A 97 -9.84 -11.81 5.46
CA CYS A 97 -8.62 -11.04 5.20
C CYS A 97 -8.25 -11.02 3.72
N TRP A 98 -8.34 -12.15 3.04
CA TRP A 98 -8.05 -12.21 1.61
C TRP A 98 -9.09 -11.51 0.75
N GLU A 99 -10.36 -11.59 1.10
CA GLU A 99 -11.43 -10.84 0.44
C GLU A 99 -11.19 -9.33 0.56
N ALA A 100 -10.82 -8.83 1.75
CA ALA A 100 -10.47 -7.43 1.95
C ALA A 100 -9.27 -7.00 1.09
N ILE A 101 -8.23 -7.84 0.95
CA ILE A 101 -7.09 -7.56 0.08
C ILE A 101 -7.51 -7.48 -1.40
N VAL A 102 -8.38 -8.37 -1.86
CA VAL A 102 -8.92 -8.33 -3.23
C VAL A 102 -9.74 -7.06 -3.46
N ASP A 103 -10.56 -6.66 -2.50
CA ASP A 103 -11.34 -5.42 -2.58
C ASP A 103 -10.45 -4.18 -2.69
N THR A 104 -9.35 -4.13 -1.94
CA THR A 104 -8.37 -3.03 -2.08
C THR A 104 -7.74 -2.98 -3.46
N ALA A 105 -7.47 -4.14 -4.08
CA ALA A 105 -6.94 -4.21 -5.44
C ALA A 105 -7.95 -3.68 -6.47
N ILE A 106 -9.23 -4.03 -6.31
CA ILE A 106 -10.32 -3.55 -7.18
C ILE A 106 -10.47 -2.02 -7.09
N TRP A 107 -10.32 -1.46 -5.90
CA TRP A 107 -10.32 0.00 -5.72
C TRP A 107 -9.13 0.67 -6.38
N ALA A 108 -7.93 0.15 -6.15
CA ALA A 108 -6.70 0.68 -6.73
C ALA A 108 -6.71 0.65 -8.27
N GLU A 109 -7.33 -0.35 -8.89
CA GLU A 109 -7.44 -0.47 -10.34
C GLU A 109 -8.11 0.73 -11.00
N LYS A 110 -8.95 1.48 -10.30
CA LYS A 110 -9.64 2.65 -10.85
C LYS A 110 -8.69 3.83 -11.10
N GLU A 111 -7.70 4.03 -10.25
CA GLU A 111 -6.80 5.19 -10.26
C GLU A 111 -5.40 4.85 -10.78
N LEU A 112 -4.96 3.61 -10.57
CA LEU A 112 -3.62 3.17 -10.89
C LEU A 112 -3.20 3.37 -12.35
N PRO A 113 -4.05 3.10 -13.36
CA PRO A 113 -3.69 3.36 -14.76
C PRO A 113 -3.32 4.81 -15.01
N GLY A 114 -4.06 5.77 -14.45
CA GLY A 114 -3.76 7.20 -14.59
C GLY A 114 -2.43 7.59 -13.96
N VAL A 115 -2.07 7.00 -12.82
CA VAL A 115 -0.76 7.20 -12.19
C VAL A 115 0.35 6.64 -13.07
N LEU A 116 0.18 5.43 -13.61
CA LEU A 116 1.18 4.80 -14.49
C LEU A 116 1.37 5.59 -15.79
N GLU A 117 0.31 6.12 -16.37
CA GLU A 117 0.40 6.99 -17.55
C GLU A 117 1.15 8.29 -17.24
N THR A 118 0.86 8.92 -16.10
CA THR A 118 1.49 10.18 -15.67
C THR A 118 2.97 10.00 -15.36
N VAL A 119 3.31 8.95 -14.62
CA VAL A 119 4.68 8.66 -14.20
C VAL A 119 5.51 8.07 -15.32
N SER A 120 4.90 7.28 -16.20
CA SER A 120 5.56 6.53 -17.27
C SER A 120 6.84 5.82 -16.80
N PRO A 121 6.78 4.96 -15.79
CA PRO A 121 7.96 4.36 -15.19
C PRO A 121 8.64 3.37 -16.13
N ASP A 122 9.98 3.34 -16.09
CA ASP A 122 10.76 2.30 -16.76
C ASP A 122 10.72 0.96 -16.02
N ILE A 123 10.57 1.03 -14.70
CA ILE A 123 10.57 -0.13 -13.79
C ILE A 123 9.49 0.09 -12.73
N VAL A 124 8.77 -0.97 -12.42
CA VAL A 124 7.82 -1.02 -11.30
C VAL A 124 8.34 -2.01 -10.26
N VAL A 125 8.42 -1.58 -9.01
CA VAL A 125 8.80 -2.40 -7.86
C VAL A 125 7.57 -2.54 -6.98
N VAL A 126 7.11 -3.77 -6.79
CA VAL A 126 5.96 -4.08 -5.95
C VAL A 126 6.45 -4.83 -4.72
N ASP A 127 6.11 -4.33 -3.54
CA ASP A 127 6.26 -5.07 -2.29
C ASP A 127 5.00 -5.89 -2.02
N ARG A 128 5.21 -7.02 -1.37
CA ARG A 128 4.14 -7.95 -1.07
C ARG A 128 4.32 -8.57 0.32
#